data_eb70abe3ef1cc66bf82e2fa42ffb4743
#
_entry.id   eb70abe3ef1cc66bf82e2fa42ffb4743
#
_cell.length_a   1.000
_cell.length_b   1.000
_cell.length_c   1.000
_cell.angle_alpha   90.00
_cell.angle_beta   90.00
_cell.angle_gamma   90.00
#
_symmetry.space_group_name_H-M   'P 1'
#
loop_
_entity.id
_entity.type
_entity.pdbx_description
1 polymer ?
#
loop_
_entity_poly.entity_id
_entity_poly.type
_entity_poly.pdbx_seq_one_letter_code
_entity_poly.pdbx_strand_id
1 'polypeptide(L)'
;DLVTAVHAAARANMHNINATAKAAPLPPRLAADAMRATRTAASPALAKTTEGIVAMGTSTGGTQALEVVLCMLPAECPGILVVQHMPEKFTEMFAARLNSRCQVEVREACEGDRVTPGLVLIAPGGKHMLLRRSGTQYTVTVSDGPLVNRHKPSVDVLFHSVAKAAGKNALGIIMTGMGDDGARGLYEMHQAGAKTIAQDQATCVVYGMPKEAVKLGGVDKTLPLEMIANEILA
;
A
#
# COMPACT_ATOMS: atom_id res chain seq x y z
N ASP A 1 -25.34 24.52 9.64
CA ASP A 1 -25.60 23.95 10.95
C ASP A 1 -25.80 22.43 10.82
N LEU A 2 -25.11 21.64 11.66
CA LEU A 2 -25.12 20.18 11.60
C LEU A 2 -26.55 19.60 11.74
N VAL A 3 -27.37 20.20 12.58
CA VAL A 3 -28.77 19.80 12.81
C VAL A 3 -29.61 20.00 11.54
N THR A 4 -29.41 21.10 10.82
CA THR A 4 -30.10 21.37 9.54
C THR A 4 -29.67 20.36 8.47
N ALA A 5 -28.37 20.00 8.41
CA ALA A 5 -27.88 19.00 7.47
C ALA A 5 -28.42 17.59 7.76
N VAL A 6 -28.53 17.19 9.03
CA VAL A 6 -29.11 15.92 9.46
C VAL A 6 -30.61 15.86 9.11
N HIS A 7 -31.37 16.94 9.36
CA HIS A 7 -32.78 17.00 8.97
C HIS A 7 -32.99 17.00 7.47
N ALA A 8 -32.13 17.65 6.69
CA ALA A 8 -32.18 17.61 5.23
C ALA A 8 -31.89 16.20 4.69
N ALA A 9 -30.89 15.51 5.26
CA ALA A 9 -30.56 14.14 4.90
C ALA A 9 -31.70 13.15 5.24
N ALA A 10 -32.33 13.31 6.42
CA ALA A 10 -33.43 12.45 6.84
C ALA A 10 -34.71 12.64 5.98
N ARG A 11 -34.88 13.80 5.33
CA ARG A 11 -35.99 14.10 4.42
C ARG A 11 -35.66 13.85 2.95
N ALA A 12 -34.43 13.45 2.62
CA ALA A 12 -34.02 13.17 1.25
C ALA A 12 -34.84 11.98 0.69
N ASN A 13 -35.53 12.20 -0.43
CA ASN A 13 -36.27 11.14 -1.10
C ASN A 13 -35.32 10.27 -1.90
N MET A 14 -34.93 9.13 -1.34
CA MET A 14 -34.01 8.17 -1.94
C MET A 14 -34.53 7.54 -3.25
N HIS A 15 -35.84 7.59 -3.51
CA HIS A 15 -36.41 7.10 -4.77
C HIS A 15 -36.02 7.95 -5.98
N ASN A 16 -35.78 9.26 -5.79
CA ASN A 16 -35.37 10.14 -6.88
C ASN A 16 -33.87 10.06 -7.20
N ILE A 17 -33.05 9.50 -6.31
CA ILE A 17 -31.61 9.32 -6.54
C ILE A 17 -31.36 8.18 -7.56
N ASN A 18 -32.23 7.17 -7.62
CA ASN A 18 -32.11 6.05 -8.55
C ASN A 18 -32.59 6.37 -9.98
N ALA A 19 -33.32 7.47 -10.20
CA ALA A 19 -33.92 7.75 -11.50
C ALA A 19 -33.01 8.54 -12.46
N THR A 20 -31.95 9.19 -11.99
CA THR A 20 -31.11 10.10 -12.81
C THR A 20 -29.63 9.77 -12.83
N ALA A 21 -29.16 8.87 -12.00
CA ALA A 21 -27.78 8.38 -12.07
C ALA A 21 -27.71 7.17 -13.00
N LYS A 22 -27.83 7.39 -14.31
CA LYS A 22 -27.12 6.52 -15.26
C LYS A 22 -25.64 6.70 -14.87
N ALA A 23 -25.12 5.74 -14.09
CA ALA A 23 -23.71 5.72 -13.72
C ALA A 23 -22.91 5.88 -15.02
N ALA A 24 -22.13 6.96 -15.11
CA ALA A 24 -21.15 7.07 -16.19
C ALA A 24 -20.34 5.77 -16.17
N PRO A 25 -20.07 5.15 -17.33
CA PRO A 25 -19.28 3.92 -17.35
C PRO A 25 -17.98 4.22 -16.61
N LEU A 26 -17.71 3.42 -15.57
CA LEU A 26 -16.46 3.50 -14.82
C LEU A 26 -15.34 3.35 -15.83
N PRO A 27 -14.30 4.21 -15.79
CA PRO A 27 -13.16 4.07 -16.69
C PRO A 27 -12.62 2.64 -16.58
N PRO A 28 -12.18 2.04 -17.72
CA PRO A 28 -11.66 0.69 -17.71
C PRO A 28 -10.52 0.58 -16.69
N ARG A 29 -10.50 -0.53 -15.95
CA ARG A 29 -9.39 -0.84 -15.02
C ARG A 29 -8.11 -0.93 -15.85
N LEU A 30 -7.21 0.03 -15.68
CA LEU A 30 -5.85 -0.12 -16.16
C LEU A 30 -5.13 -1.01 -15.16
N ALA A 31 -4.70 -2.18 -15.61
CA ALA A 31 -3.84 -3.04 -14.82
C ALA A 31 -2.47 -2.36 -14.63
N ALA A 32 -1.74 -2.74 -13.59
CA ALA A 32 -0.38 -2.26 -13.30
C ALA A 32 0.57 -2.40 -14.52
N ASP A 33 0.21 -3.23 -15.49
CA ASP A 33 0.88 -3.37 -16.78
C ASP A 33 0.97 -2.08 -17.60
N ALA A 34 0.06 -1.11 -17.39
CA ALA A 34 0.13 0.18 -18.08
C ALA A 34 1.37 1.01 -17.68
N MET A 35 1.93 0.74 -16.48
CA MET A 35 3.19 1.33 -16.02
C MET A 35 4.43 0.51 -16.43
N ARG A 36 4.23 -0.56 -17.21
CA ARG A 36 5.28 -1.50 -17.66
C ARG A 36 6.20 -0.97 -18.75
N ALA A 37 5.90 0.15 -19.37
CA ALA A 37 6.55 0.62 -20.59
C ALA A 37 8.00 1.12 -20.43
N THR A 38 8.58 1.10 -19.23
CA THR A 38 10.02 1.30 -19.07
C THR A 38 10.72 -0.06 -18.94
N ARG A 39 11.01 -0.66 -20.10
CA ARG A 39 11.88 -1.85 -20.19
C ARG A 39 13.28 -1.47 -19.71
N THR A 40 13.64 -1.88 -18.52
CA THR A 40 15.04 -2.12 -18.18
C THR A 40 15.28 -3.62 -18.17
N ALA A 41 16.30 -4.04 -18.92
CA ALA A 41 16.70 -5.43 -19.06
C ALA A 41 16.83 -6.11 -17.70
N ALA A 42 16.30 -7.32 -17.59
CA ALA A 42 16.50 -8.18 -16.44
C ALA A 42 18.02 -8.42 -16.26
N SER A 43 18.56 -7.92 -15.14
CA SER A 43 19.95 -8.19 -14.78
C SER A 43 20.01 -9.59 -14.17
N PRO A 44 20.97 -10.42 -14.54
CA PRO A 44 21.10 -11.77 -14.03
C PRO A 44 21.58 -11.75 -12.58
N ALA A 45 21.13 -12.74 -11.81
CA ALA A 45 21.54 -13.09 -10.46
C ALA A 45 21.44 -11.96 -9.42
N LEU A 46 20.32 -11.97 -8.70
CA LEU A 46 20.12 -11.21 -7.47
C LEU A 46 21.19 -11.61 -6.44
N ALA A 47 22.30 -10.88 -6.40
CA ALA A 47 23.24 -10.97 -5.29
C ALA A 47 22.43 -10.79 -3.99
N LYS A 48 22.66 -11.64 -2.99
CA LYS A 48 22.03 -11.52 -1.67
C LYS A 48 22.33 -10.11 -1.14
N THR A 49 21.32 -9.25 -1.09
CA THR A 49 21.38 -8.07 -0.24
C THR A 49 21.04 -8.54 1.17
N THR A 50 21.75 -8.05 2.14
CA THR A 50 21.49 -8.32 3.57
C THR A 50 20.31 -7.51 4.11
N GLU A 51 19.82 -6.51 3.34
CA GLU A 51 18.74 -5.62 3.75
C GLU A 51 17.40 -6.15 3.26
N GLY A 52 16.51 -6.51 4.20
CA GLY A 52 15.11 -6.82 3.92
C GLY A 52 14.30 -5.54 3.64
N ILE A 53 13.29 -5.64 2.80
CA ILE A 53 12.35 -4.54 2.48
C ILE A 53 10.94 -4.98 2.82
N VAL A 54 10.18 -4.10 3.47
CA VAL A 54 8.76 -4.31 3.73
C VAL A 54 7.92 -3.40 2.83
N ALA A 55 6.90 -3.94 2.20
CA ALA A 55 5.92 -3.18 1.43
C ALA A 55 4.53 -3.40 2.01
N MET A 56 3.83 -2.30 2.33
CA MET A 56 2.51 -2.33 2.97
C MET A 56 1.48 -1.60 2.11
N GLY A 57 0.30 -2.20 1.96
CA GLY A 57 -0.83 -1.62 1.24
C GLY A 57 -2.08 -1.54 2.09
N THR A 58 -2.72 -0.36 2.15
CA THR A 58 -3.91 -0.12 2.98
C THR A 58 -4.87 0.90 2.35
N SER A 59 -6.12 0.92 2.87
CA SER A 59 -7.14 1.91 2.45
C SER A 59 -8.05 2.29 3.63
N THR A 60 -9.33 1.98 3.56
CA THR A 60 -10.31 2.28 4.62
C THR A 60 -9.92 1.59 5.94
N GLY A 61 -9.79 2.35 7.02
CA GLY A 61 -9.27 1.87 8.30
C GLY A 61 -7.74 1.80 8.37
N GLY A 62 -7.05 2.00 7.25
CA GLY A 62 -5.59 1.84 7.13
C GLY A 62 -4.79 2.84 7.95
N THR A 63 -5.27 4.07 8.13
CA THR A 63 -4.56 5.08 8.92
C THR A 63 -4.38 4.69 10.39
N GLN A 64 -5.41 4.08 10.99
CA GLN A 64 -5.34 3.55 12.34
C GLN A 64 -4.52 2.25 12.40
N ALA A 65 -4.72 1.36 11.43
CA ALA A 65 -4.00 0.10 11.36
C ALA A 65 -2.47 0.31 11.19
N LEU A 66 -2.07 1.24 10.31
CA LEU A 66 -0.65 1.62 10.15
C LEU A 66 -0.07 2.21 11.43
N GLU A 67 -0.81 3.07 12.14
CA GLU A 67 -0.36 3.65 13.40
C GLU A 67 -0.10 2.55 14.45
N VAL A 68 -1.02 1.58 14.61
CA VAL A 68 -0.84 0.46 15.52
C VAL A 68 0.42 -0.33 15.19
N VAL A 69 0.61 -0.72 13.92
CA VAL A 69 1.77 -1.53 13.52
C VAL A 69 3.09 -0.75 13.64
N LEU A 70 3.16 0.47 13.12
CA LEU A 70 4.41 1.24 13.04
C LEU A 70 4.87 1.72 14.43
N CYS A 71 3.94 2.04 15.36
CA CYS A 71 4.30 2.43 16.72
C CYS A 71 4.83 1.25 17.58
N MET A 72 4.67 0.01 17.13
CA MET A 72 5.26 -1.17 17.78
C MET A 72 6.67 -1.49 17.28
N LEU A 73 7.13 -0.85 16.20
CA LEU A 73 8.44 -1.14 15.59
C LEU A 73 9.56 -0.34 16.26
N PRO A 74 10.71 -0.98 16.54
CA PRO A 74 11.92 -0.27 17.00
C PRO A 74 12.58 0.47 15.84
N ALA A 75 13.49 1.40 16.18
CA ALA A 75 14.22 2.23 15.21
C ALA A 75 15.08 1.42 14.22
N GLU A 76 15.48 0.20 14.57
CA GLU A 76 16.33 -0.66 13.73
C GLU A 76 15.54 -1.64 12.83
N CYS A 77 14.22 -1.44 12.67
CA CYS A 77 13.42 -2.31 11.80
C CYS A 77 13.84 -2.18 10.32
N PRO A 78 13.50 -3.15 9.45
CA PRO A 78 13.74 -3.03 8.01
C PRO A 78 13.12 -1.77 7.41
N GLY A 79 13.65 -1.29 6.27
CA GLY A 79 13.06 -0.18 5.54
C GLY A 79 11.65 -0.53 5.02
N ILE A 80 10.70 0.38 5.19
CA ILE A 80 9.27 0.13 4.93
C ILE A 80 8.74 1.11 3.87
N LEU A 81 8.02 0.58 2.90
CA LEU A 81 7.30 1.33 1.88
C LEU A 81 5.80 1.17 2.08
N VAL A 82 5.07 2.27 2.15
CA VAL A 82 3.64 2.25 2.43
C VAL A 82 2.84 2.94 1.32
N VAL A 83 1.83 2.27 0.81
CA VAL A 83 0.73 2.91 0.07
C VAL A 83 -0.52 2.89 0.95
N GLN A 84 -0.97 4.07 1.33
CA GLN A 84 -2.29 4.33 1.89
C GLN A 84 -3.10 5.10 0.84
N HIS A 85 -4.27 4.60 0.46
CA HIS A 85 -5.16 5.36 -0.43
C HIS A 85 -5.62 6.62 0.25
N MET A 86 -5.03 7.75 -0.16
CA MET A 86 -5.25 9.06 0.44
C MET A 86 -5.07 10.15 -0.62
N PRO A 87 -5.89 11.22 -0.59
CA PRO A 87 -5.73 12.34 -1.50
C PRO A 87 -4.39 13.08 -1.31
N GLU A 88 -3.99 13.80 -2.36
CA GLU A 88 -2.85 14.73 -2.32
C GLU A 88 -2.97 15.70 -1.12
N LYS A 89 -1.84 16.08 -0.53
CA LYS A 89 -1.69 16.92 0.67
C LYS A 89 -2.05 16.26 2.01
N PHE A 90 -2.81 15.15 2.02
CA PHE A 90 -3.08 14.45 3.28
C PHE A 90 -1.97 13.46 3.65
N THR A 91 -1.23 12.96 2.69
CA THR A 91 -0.14 11.98 2.89
C THR A 91 1.03 12.58 3.67
N GLU A 92 1.41 13.83 3.38
CA GLU A 92 2.44 14.56 4.13
C GLU A 92 2.05 14.75 5.60
N MET A 93 0.83 15.23 5.85
CA MET A 93 0.31 15.42 7.21
C MET A 93 0.21 14.09 7.98
N PHE A 94 -0.18 13.03 7.30
CA PHE A 94 -0.25 11.69 7.87
C PHE A 94 1.14 11.16 8.24
N ALA A 95 2.12 11.31 7.35
CA ALA A 95 3.51 10.94 7.62
C ALA A 95 4.08 11.73 8.81
N ALA A 96 3.90 13.04 8.86
CA ALA A 96 4.35 13.89 9.98
C ALA A 96 3.70 13.47 11.31
N ARG A 97 2.41 13.11 11.31
CA ARG A 97 1.72 12.61 12.50
C ARG A 97 2.30 11.27 12.97
N LEU A 98 2.55 10.33 12.08
CA LEU A 98 3.18 9.05 12.44
C LEU A 98 4.59 9.26 12.97
N ASN A 99 5.39 10.11 12.32
CA ASN A 99 6.74 10.43 12.74
C ASN A 99 6.82 10.98 14.17
N SER A 100 5.80 11.74 14.60
CA SER A 100 5.74 12.26 15.98
C SER A 100 5.35 11.23 17.03
N ARG A 101 4.88 10.04 16.64
CA ARG A 101 4.33 9.02 17.54
C ARG A 101 5.12 7.72 17.57
N CYS A 102 5.82 7.41 16.49
CA CYS A 102 6.58 6.17 16.33
C CYS A 102 8.06 6.36 16.65
N GLN A 103 8.77 5.27 16.91
CA GLN A 103 10.23 5.27 17.08
C GLN A 103 10.97 5.30 15.72
N VAL A 104 10.31 4.80 14.68
CA VAL A 104 10.82 4.82 13.30
C VAL A 104 10.68 6.22 12.70
N GLU A 105 11.59 6.61 11.81
CA GLU A 105 11.44 7.82 10.99
C GLU A 105 10.35 7.60 9.95
N VAL A 106 9.35 8.48 9.89
CA VAL A 106 8.26 8.41 8.91
C VAL A 106 8.17 9.70 8.13
N ARG A 107 8.21 9.63 6.80
CA ARG A 107 8.03 10.79 5.94
C ARG A 107 7.35 10.43 4.62
N GLU A 108 6.82 11.42 3.94
CA GLU A 108 6.36 11.27 2.58
C GLU A 108 7.56 11.04 1.64
N ALA A 109 7.42 10.14 0.68
CA ALA A 109 8.48 9.76 -0.23
C ALA A 109 8.76 10.85 -1.28
N CYS A 110 10.04 11.12 -1.52
CA CYS A 110 10.53 11.94 -2.62
C CYS A 110 11.24 11.09 -3.67
N GLU A 111 11.32 11.60 -4.91
CA GLU A 111 12.07 10.95 -5.99
C GLU A 111 13.52 10.69 -5.57
N GLY A 112 13.98 9.45 -5.75
CA GLY A 112 15.36 9.05 -5.43
C GLY A 112 15.64 8.73 -3.97
N ASP A 113 14.65 8.83 -3.08
CA ASP A 113 14.83 8.48 -1.67
C ASP A 113 15.37 7.08 -1.50
N ARG A 114 16.42 6.97 -0.68
CA ARG A 114 17.01 5.68 -0.33
C ARG A 114 16.17 4.99 0.74
N VAL A 115 15.90 3.71 0.55
CA VAL A 115 15.21 2.87 1.54
C VAL A 115 16.26 2.29 2.50
N THR A 116 16.22 2.72 3.75
CA THR A 116 17.17 2.33 4.80
C THR A 116 16.46 1.74 6.01
N PRO A 117 17.12 0.91 6.82
CA PRO A 117 16.55 0.47 8.09
C PRO A 117 16.06 1.64 8.95
N GLY A 118 14.96 1.45 9.63
CA GLY A 118 14.33 2.47 10.49
C GLY A 118 13.54 3.56 9.76
N LEU A 119 13.54 3.55 8.42
CA LEU A 119 12.83 4.55 7.61
C LEU A 119 11.55 3.97 7.00
N VAL A 120 10.45 4.68 7.17
CA VAL A 120 9.14 4.43 6.57
C VAL A 120 8.83 5.52 5.54
N LEU A 121 8.65 5.13 4.28
CA LEU A 121 8.30 6.04 3.19
C LEU A 121 6.83 5.85 2.81
N ILE A 122 6.05 6.92 2.98
CA ILE A 122 4.63 6.96 2.59
C ILE A 122 4.53 7.47 1.15
N ALA A 123 3.85 6.74 0.28
CA ALA A 123 3.62 7.18 -1.10
C ALA A 123 2.82 8.50 -1.14
N PRO A 124 3.27 9.53 -1.89
CA PRO A 124 2.55 10.79 -1.99
C PRO A 124 1.21 10.63 -2.70
N GLY A 125 0.18 11.28 -2.20
CA GLY A 125 -1.12 11.33 -2.86
C GLY A 125 -1.01 11.93 -4.26
N GLY A 126 -1.78 11.39 -5.21
CA GLY A 126 -1.74 11.86 -6.60
C GLY A 126 -0.55 11.38 -7.43
N LYS A 127 0.35 10.57 -6.87
CA LYS A 127 1.50 9.96 -7.57
C LYS A 127 1.62 8.48 -7.22
N HIS A 128 2.37 7.73 -8.04
CA HIS A 128 2.74 6.35 -7.74
C HIS A 128 4.15 6.29 -7.17
N MET A 129 4.36 5.40 -6.19
CA MET A 129 5.68 5.08 -5.66
C MET A 129 6.08 3.67 -6.12
N LEU A 130 7.30 3.55 -6.65
CA LEU A 130 7.89 2.31 -7.13
C LEU A 130 9.24 2.07 -6.46
N LEU A 131 9.55 0.81 -6.15
CA LEU A 131 10.87 0.42 -5.71
C LEU A 131 11.80 0.23 -6.91
N ARG A 132 13.01 0.75 -6.80
CA ARG A 132 14.11 0.52 -7.74
C ARG A 132 15.29 -0.10 -7.00
N ARG A 133 16.08 -0.88 -7.72
CA ARG A 133 17.33 -1.42 -7.21
C ARG A 133 18.49 -0.95 -8.07
N SER A 134 19.56 -0.47 -7.41
CA SER A 134 20.83 -0.11 -8.04
C SER A 134 21.96 -0.78 -7.26
N GLY A 135 22.54 -1.85 -7.82
CA GLY A 135 23.51 -2.67 -7.13
C GLY A 135 22.94 -3.33 -5.86
N THR A 136 23.49 -2.98 -4.70
CA THR A 136 23.05 -3.46 -3.38
C THR A 136 22.02 -2.54 -2.70
N GLN A 137 21.74 -1.38 -3.27
CA GLN A 137 20.88 -0.37 -2.66
C GLN A 137 19.48 -0.36 -3.26
N TYR A 138 18.51 0.01 -2.43
CA TYR A 138 17.13 0.26 -2.84
C TYR A 138 16.81 1.75 -2.77
N THR A 139 16.14 2.25 -3.80
CA THR A 139 15.64 3.62 -3.87
C THR A 139 14.20 3.62 -4.35
N VAL A 140 13.45 4.69 -4.09
CA VAL A 140 12.11 4.85 -4.64
C VAL A 140 12.11 5.79 -5.83
N THR A 141 11.20 5.52 -6.76
CA THR A 141 10.79 6.44 -7.81
C THR A 141 9.37 6.91 -7.51
N VAL A 142 9.16 8.21 -7.52
CA VAL A 142 7.86 8.85 -7.38
C VAL A 142 7.45 9.42 -8.73
N SER A 143 6.47 8.82 -9.38
CA SER A 143 6.08 9.19 -10.74
C SER A 143 4.60 9.51 -10.86
N ASP A 144 4.30 10.44 -11.75
CA ASP A 144 2.94 10.59 -12.23
C ASP A 144 2.57 9.43 -13.15
N GLY A 145 1.28 9.25 -13.41
CA GLY A 145 0.77 8.19 -14.25
C GLY A 145 -0.76 8.13 -14.21
N PRO A 146 -1.36 7.23 -15.00
CA PRO A 146 -2.79 6.99 -14.96
C PRO A 146 -3.20 6.36 -13.62
N LEU A 147 -4.49 6.45 -13.27
CA LEU A 147 -5.05 5.69 -12.18
C LEU A 147 -4.90 4.18 -12.46
N VAL A 148 -4.36 3.43 -11.51
CA VAL A 148 -4.31 1.96 -11.55
C VAL A 148 -5.31 1.44 -10.53
N ASN A 149 -6.19 0.53 -10.93
CA ASN A 149 -7.32 0.05 -10.12
C ASN A 149 -8.15 1.19 -9.51
N ARG A 150 -8.26 2.33 -10.21
CA ARG A 150 -8.93 3.58 -9.78
C ARG A 150 -8.21 4.36 -8.68
N HIS A 151 -6.96 3.99 -8.34
CA HIS A 151 -6.17 4.62 -7.28
C HIS A 151 -4.87 5.22 -7.80
N LYS A 152 -4.46 6.33 -7.18
CA LYS A 152 -3.15 6.96 -7.31
C LYS A 152 -2.84 7.70 -6.01
N PRO A 153 -1.96 7.11 -5.15
CA PRO A 153 -1.13 5.94 -5.37
C PRO A 153 -1.92 4.62 -5.44
N SER A 154 -1.34 3.60 -6.12
CA SER A 154 -1.87 2.25 -6.17
C SER A 154 -0.94 1.27 -5.46
N VAL A 155 -1.52 0.36 -4.68
CA VAL A 155 -0.81 -0.72 -3.98
C VAL A 155 -0.23 -1.72 -4.98
N ASP A 156 -0.98 -2.07 -6.03
CA ASP A 156 -0.49 -2.99 -7.08
C ASP A 156 0.76 -2.45 -7.78
N VAL A 157 0.86 -1.13 -8.01
CA VAL A 157 2.05 -0.51 -8.61
C VAL A 157 3.27 -0.68 -7.72
N LEU A 158 3.13 -0.41 -6.41
CA LEU A 158 4.20 -0.62 -5.45
C LEU A 158 4.61 -2.08 -5.41
N PHE A 159 3.68 -2.99 -5.14
CA PHE A 159 3.96 -4.42 -4.95
C PHE A 159 4.58 -5.06 -6.20
N HIS A 160 4.09 -4.72 -7.40
CA HIS A 160 4.70 -5.14 -8.65
C HIS A 160 6.18 -4.71 -8.77
N SER A 161 6.49 -3.47 -8.41
CA SER A 161 7.87 -2.98 -8.43
C SER A 161 8.75 -3.67 -7.39
N VAL A 162 8.20 -3.96 -6.21
CA VAL A 162 8.89 -4.69 -5.13
C VAL A 162 9.17 -6.13 -5.53
N ALA A 163 8.19 -6.83 -6.14
CA ALA A 163 8.38 -8.18 -6.67
C ALA A 163 9.58 -8.25 -7.62
N LYS A 164 9.72 -7.27 -8.51
CA LYS A 164 10.82 -7.20 -9.48
C LYS A 164 12.17 -6.81 -8.87
N ALA A 165 12.18 -5.83 -7.97
CA ALA A 165 13.41 -5.24 -7.45
C ALA A 165 14.01 -6.04 -6.29
N ALA A 166 13.17 -6.58 -5.39
CA ALA A 166 13.58 -7.22 -4.15
C ALA A 166 13.33 -8.75 -4.12
N GLY A 167 12.27 -9.24 -4.80
CA GLY A 167 11.94 -10.66 -4.84
C GLY A 167 11.89 -11.27 -3.43
N LYS A 168 12.64 -12.33 -3.20
CA LYS A 168 12.71 -13.05 -1.91
C LYS A 168 13.24 -12.23 -0.72
N ASN A 169 13.82 -11.05 -0.96
CA ASN A 169 14.28 -10.17 0.10
C ASN A 169 13.17 -9.21 0.58
N ALA A 170 11.94 -9.40 0.10
CA ALA A 170 10.81 -8.56 0.47
C ALA A 170 9.81 -9.30 1.36
N LEU A 171 9.10 -8.52 2.18
CA LEU A 171 7.89 -8.89 2.88
C LEU A 171 6.75 -8.01 2.36
N GLY A 172 5.71 -8.61 1.79
CA GLY A 172 4.50 -7.94 1.33
C GLY A 172 3.40 -8.05 2.38
N ILE A 173 2.76 -6.92 2.72
CA ILE A 173 1.68 -6.87 3.72
C ILE A 173 0.49 -6.13 3.15
N ILE A 174 -0.67 -6.78 3.09
CA ILE A 174 -1.93 -6.15 2.71
C ILE A 174 -2.87 -6.08 3.92
N MET A 175 -3.39 -4.89 4.17
CA MET A 175 -4.20 -4.63 5.36
C MET A 175 -5.58 -4.08 4.98
N THR A 176 -6.36 -3.75 6.01
CA THR A 176 -7.73 -3.26 5.86
C THR A 176 -7.91 -2.27 4.72
N GLY A 177 -8.97 -2.44 3.95
CA GLY A 177 -9.30 -1.58 2.82
C GLY A 177 -10.42 -2.15 1.96
N MET A 178 -11.11 -1.28 1.24
CA MET A 178 -12.15 -1.66 0.29
C MET A 178 -11.54 -1.93 -1.09
N GLY A 179 -12.08 -2.91 -1.80
CA GLY A 179 -11.67 -3.23 -3.17
C GLY A 179 -10.63 -4.33 -3.25
N ASP A 180 -9.85 -4.33 -4.31
CA ASP A 180 -8.93 -5.38 -4.71
C ASP A 180 -7.53 -4.88 -5.11
N ASP A 181 -7.27 -3.57 -4.98
CA ASP A 181 -5.94 -3.01 -5.27
C ASP A 181 -4.90 -3.58 -4.31
N GLY A 182 -3.81 -4.06 -4.84
CA GLY A 182 -2.75 -4.76 -4.12
C GLY A 182 -2.86 -6.28 -4.11
N ALA A 183 -4.03 -6.86 -4.43
CA ALA A 183 -4.19 -8.31 -4.41
C ALA A 183 -3.35 -9.01 -5.48
N ARG A 184 -3.30 -8.43 -6.68
CA ARG A 184 -2.51 -8.95 -7.80
C ARG A 184 -1.01 -8.73 -7.57
N GLY A 185 -0.64 -7.54 -7.12
CA GLY A 185 0.76 -7.22 -6.82
C GLY A 185 1.32 -8.10 -5.69
N LEU A 186 0.51 -8.40 -4.65
CA LEU A 186 0.90 -9.31 -3.58
C LEU A 186 1.11 -10.75 -4.11
N TYR A 187 0.22 -11.22 -4.99
CA TYR A 187 0.40 -12.49 -5.67
C TYR A 187 1.71 -12.52 -6.48
N GLU A 188 2.05 -11.45 -7.20
CA GLU A 188 3.32 -11.34 -7.92
C GLU A 188 4.53 -11.34 -6.97
N MET A 189 4.44 -10.70 -5.80
CA MET A 189 5.47 -10.77 -4.76
C MET A 189 5.64 -12.21 -4.25
N HIS A 190 4.54 -12.92 -3.95
CA HIS A 190 4.57 -14.32 -3.54
C HIS A 190 5.23 -15.19 -4.61
N GLN A 191 4.87 -15.05 -5.89
CA GLN A 191 5.50 -15.78 -7.00
C GLN A 191 6.99 -15.46 -7.18
N ALA A 192 7.42 -14.26 -6.80
CA ALA A 192 8.82 -13.86 -6.79
C ALA A 192 9.60 -14.36 -5.55
N GLY A 193 8.97 -15.13 -4.67
CA GLY A 193 9.54 -15.73 -3.48
C GLY A 193 9.60 -14.82 -2.26
N ALA A 194 8.89 -13.67 -2.28
CA ALA A 194 8.69 -12.84 -1.10
C ALA A 194 7.76 -13.54 -0.10
N LYS A 195 7.95 -13.29 1.20
CA LYS A 195 6.95 -13.62 2.21
C LYS A 195 5.76 -12.68 2.06
N THR A 196 4.53 -13.16 2.28
CA THR A 196 3.32 -12.35 2.09
C THR A 196 2.32 -12.55 3.23
N ILE A 197 1.74 -11.44 3.71
CA ILE A 197 0.84 -11.42 4.85
C ILE A 197 -0.42 -10.63 4.50
N ALA A 198 -1.56 -11.12 4.98
CA ALA A 198 -2.81 -10.37 4.99
C ALA A 198 -3.30 -10.15 6.42
N GLN A 199 -3.83 -8.96 6.72
CA GLN A 199 -4.56 -8.73 7.95
C GLN A 199 -5.81 -9.61 7.98
N ASP A 200 -6.14 -10.18 9.13
CA ASP A 200 -7.30 -11.05 9.30
C ASP A 200 -8.64 -10.28 9.25
N GLN A 201 -9.72 -11.03 9.07
CA GLN A 201 -11.05 -10.46 8.99
C GLN A 201 -11.50 -9.84 10.32
N ALA A 202 -11.10 -10.42 11.44
CA ALA A 202 -11.58 -10.02 12.76
C ALA A 202 -11.07 -8.62 13.17
N THR A 203 -9.86 -8.25 12.75
CA THR A 203 -9.25 -6.96 13.08
C THR A 203 -9.36 -5.93 11.95
N CYS A 204 -9.83 -6.31 10.75
CA CYS A 204 -10.07 -5.37 9.66
C CYS A 204 -11.29 -4.49 9.90
N VAL A 205 -11.17 -3.18 9.65
CA VAL A 205 -12.34 -2.28 9.53
C VAL A 205 -13.16 -2.63 8.29
N VAL A 206 -12.47 -2.91 7.17
CA VAL A 206 -13.07 -3.40 5.92
C VAL A 206 -12.22 -4.54 5.38
N TYR A 207 -12.76 -5.77 5.43
CA TYR A 207 -12.11 -6.98 4.91
C TYR A 207 -12.35 -7.12 3.39
N GLY A 208 -11.81 -6.20 2.60
CA GLY A 208 -11.91 -6.18 1.14
C GLY A 208 -10.57 -6.54 0.49
N MET A 209 -9.59 -5.65 0.54
CA MET A 209 -8.25 -5.86 -0.04
C MET A 209 -7.58 -7.15 0.47
N PRO A 210 -7.56 -7.45 1.79
CA PRO A 210 -7.02 -8.71 2.28
C PRO A 210 -7.77 -9.94 1.75
N LYS A 211 -9.10 -9.88 1.72
CA LYS A 211 -9.95 -10.96 1.20
C LYS A 211 -9.63 -11.32 -0.24
N GLU A 212 -9.50 -10.32 -1.11
CA GLU A 212 -9.20 -10.55 -2.53
C GLU A 212 -7.76 -11.07 -2.73
N ALA A 213 -6.80 -10.64 -1.90
CA ALA A 213 -5.44 -11.18 -1.92
C ALA A 213 -5.39 -12.67 -1.49
N VAL A 214 -6.11 -13.04 -0.43
CA VAL A 214 -6.24 -14.44 0.03
C VAL A 214 -6.90 -15.29 -1.06
N LYS A 215 -8.01 -14.81 -1.63
CA LYS A 215 -8.74 -15.50 -2.70
C LYS A 215 -7.89 -15.74 -3.94
N LEU A 216 -6.97 -14.83 -4.26
CA LEU A 216 -6.05 -14.97 -5.39
C LEU A 216 -4.89 -15.94 -5.12
N GLY A 217 -4.70 -16.37 -3.87
CA GLY A 217 -3.61 -17.28 -3.48
C GLY A 217 -2.25 -16.60 -3.33
N GLY A 218 -2.23 -15.29 -3.10
CA GLY A 218 -1.01 -14.50 -2.93
C GLY A 218 -0.62 -14.27 -1.47
N VAL A 219 -1.14 -15.06 -0.51
CA VAL A 219 -0.93 -14.85 0.93
C VAL A 219 -0.40 -16.11 1.60
N ASP A 220 0.76 -16.02 2.24
CA ASP A 220 1.34 -17.10 3.04
C ASP A 220 0.67 -17.21 4.41
N LYS A 221 0.43 -16.06 5.07
CA LYS A 221 -0.13 -16.01 6.42
C LYS A 221 -1.22 -14.94 6.52
N THR A 222 -2.28 -15.27 7.25
CA THR A 222 -3.30 -14.29 7.69
C THR A 222 -3.14 -14.07 9.18
N LEU A 223 -2.95 -12.81 9.61
CA LEU A 223 -2.62 -12.47 10.99
C LEU A 223 -3.51 -11.35 11.54
N PRO A 224 -3.82 -11.38 12.86
CA PRO A 224 -4.39 -10.23 13.55
C PRO A 224 -3.47 -9.01 13.44
N LEU A 225 -4.05 -7.81 13.49
CA LEU A 225 -3.33 -6.54 13.34
C LEU A 225 -2.11 -6.44 14.26
N GLU A 226 -2.27 -6.81 15.52
CA GLU A 226 -1.24 -6.70 16.58
C GLU A 226 -0.05 -7.64 16.36
N MET A 227 -0.23 -8.68 15.55
CA MET A 227 0.83 -9.66 15.27
C MET A 227 1.69 -9.28 14.04
N ILE A 228 1.24 -8.30 13.24
CA ILE A 228 1.93 -7.91 12.01
C ILE A 228 3.33 -7.32 12.31
N ALA A 229 3.45 -6.49 13.35
CA ALA A 229 4.74 -5.91 13.74
C ALA A 229 5.77 -6.98 14.13
N ASN A 230 5.35 -8.06 14.81
CA ASN A 230 6.23 -9.17 15.18
C ASN A 230 6.77 -9.91 13.94
N GLU A 231 5.94 -10.06 12.90
CA GLU A 231 6.36 -10.72 11.67
C GLU A 231 7.30 -9.85 10.82
N ILE A 232 7.23 -8.52 10.94
CA ILE A 232 8.19 -7.59 10.31
C ILE A 232 9.59 -7.76 10.93
N LEU A 233 9.66 -8.12 12.22
CA LEU A 233 10.91 -8.26 12.97
C LEU A 233 11.48 -9.69 12.95
N ALA A 234 10.75 -10.68 12.38
CA ALA A 234 11.14 -12.10 12.30
C ALA A 234 12.03 -12.39 11.07
#